data_7b33cb2a8682a1082fc91a4e6797401f
#
_entry.id   7b33cb2a8682a1082fc91a4e6797401f
#
_cell.length_a   1.000
_cell.length_b   1.000
_cell.length_c   1.000
_cell.angle_alpha   90.00
_cell.angle_beta   90.00
_cell.angle_gamma   90.00
#
_symmetry.space_group_name_H-M   'P 1'
#
loop_
_entity.id
_entity.type
_entity.pdbx_description
1 polymer ?
#
loop_
_entity_poly.entity_id
_entity_poly.type
_entity_poly.pdbx_seq_one_letter_code
_entity_poly.pdbx_strand_id
1 'polypeptide(L)'
;MILQRGSFTQIPFWRLRARFRECGMFDEEVAQEAEITNPTFSRRMRGVAPWLTSEITAVCAVVGIRRDEIGAYFFPDMNEEETA
;
A
#
# COMPACT_ATOMS: atom_id res chain seq x y z
N MET A 1 -23.75 4.36 -12.19
CA MET A 1 -23.16 4.61 -12.08
C MET A 1 -22.27 4.67 -12.28
N ILE A 2 -21.70 4.92 -12.46
CA ILE A 2 -20.80 5.06 -12.63
C ILE A 2 -19.96 5.47 -12.33
N LEU A 3 -19.74 5.80 -12.38
CA LEU A 3 -18.98 6.28 -12.13
C LEU A 3 -18.11 6.25 -11.58
N GLN A 4 -18.12 6.07 -11.27
CA GLN A 4 -17.14 5.96 -10.23
C GLN A 4 -15.93 5.23 -10.65
N ARG A 5 -15.83 4.99 -11.89
CA ARG A 5 -14.62 4.51 -12.45
C ARG A 5 -13.49 5.45 -12.13
N GLY A 6 -12.42 5.02 -11.54
CA GLY A 6 -11.30 5.86 -11.16
C GLY A 6 -11.31 6.28 -9.70
N SER A 7 -12.46 6.20 -9.03
CA SER A 7 -12.51 6.59 -7.62
C SER A 7 -11.58 5.75 -6.77
N PHE A 8 -11.56 4.45 -7.02
CA PHE A 8 -10.72 3.57 -6.24
C PHE A 8 -9.25 3.88 -6.46
N THR A 9 -8.87 4.20 -7.70
CA THR A 9 -7.46 4.48 -7.99
C THR A 9 -7.02 5.83 -7.47
N GLN A 10 -7.96 6.66 -7.01
CA GLN A 10 -7.61 7.93 -6.38
C GLN A 10 -7.38 7.80 -4.89
N ILE A 11 -7.68 6.64 -4.32
CA ILE A 11 -7.42 6.38 -2.91
C ILE A 11 -5.93 6.14 -2.76
N PRO A 12 -5.28 6.77 -1.77
CA PRO A 12 -3.85 6.56 -1.58
C PRO A 12 -3.52 5.08 -1.44
N PHE A 13 -2.47 4.68 -2.14
CA PHE A 13 -1.97 3.30 -2.08
C PHE A 13 -3.03 2.27 -2.43
N TRP A 14 -3.85 2.60 -3.45
CA TRP A 14 -4.95 1.72 -3.82
C TRP A 14 -4.43 0.35 -4.27
N ARG A 15 -3.30 0.32 -4.94
CA ARG A 15 -2.74 -0.94 -5.43
C ARG A 15 -2.30 -1.82 -4.25
N LEU A 16 -1.74 -1.19 -3.22
CA LEU A 16 -1.36 -1.89 -2.02
C LEU A 16 -2.58 -2.43 -1.29
N ARG A 17 -3.63 -1.61 -1.21
CA ARG A 17 -4.88 -2.07 -0.58
C ARG A 17 -5.47 -3.26 -1.32
N ALA A 18 -5.40 -3.22 -2.64
CA ALA A 18 -5.88 -4.34 -3.45
C ALA A 18 -5.09 -5.61 -3.13
N ARG A 19 -3.78 -5.48 -2.94
CA ARG A 19 -2.95 -6.62 -2.59
C ARG A 19 -3.36 -7.21 -1.25
N PHE A 20 -3.66 -6.35 -0.27
CA PHE A 20 -4.12 -6.85 1.03
C PHE A 20 -5.37 -7.71 0.84
N ARG A 21 -6.31 -7.24 0.03
CA ARG A 21 -7.55 -7.98 -0.22
C ARG A 21 -7.28 -9.30 -0.93
N GLU A 22 -6.33 -9.31 -1.86
CA GLU A 22 -5.95 -10.55 -2.52
C GLU A 22 -5.44 -11.57 -1.52
N CYS A 23 -4.77 -11.10 -0.49
CA CYS A 23 -4.27 -11.98 0.56
C CYS A 23 -5.34 -12.30 1.60
N GLY A 24 -6.55 -11.76 1.45
CA GLY A 24 -7.62 -12.01 2.40
C GLY A 24 -7.41 -11.33 3.72
N MET A 25 -6.70 -10.20 3.74
CA MET A 25 -6.34 -9.54 4.98
C MET A 25 -6.95 -8.15 5.06
N PHE A 26 -7.40 -7.78 6.25
CA PHE A 26 -7.76 -6.41 6.55
C PHE A 26 -6.52 -5.62 6.91
N ASP A 27 -6.62 -4.30 6.80
CA ASP A 27 -5.48 -3.43 7.10
C ASP A 27 -4.93 -3.69 8.50
N GLU A 28 -5.82 -3.88 9.48
CA GLU A 28 -5.38 -4.13 10.85
C GLU A 28 -4.55 -5.40 10.98
N GLU A 29 -4.93 -6.41 10.20
CA GLU A 29 -4.20 -7.67 10.24
C GLU A 29 -2.82 -7.50 9.64
N VAL A 30 -2.73 -6.75 8.56
CA VAL A 30 -1.43 -6.47 7.94
C VAL A 30 -0.54 -5.71 8.92
N ALA A 31 -1.11 -4.69 9.56
CA ALA A 31 -0.36 -3.91 10.52
C ALA A 31 0.18 -4.78 11.65
N GLN A 32 -0.67 -5.65 12.17
CA GLN A 32 -0.27 -6.53 13.26
C GLN A 32 0.83 -7.47 12.86
N GLU A 33 0.70 -8.09 11.68
CA GLU A 33 1.71 -9.01 11.20
C GLU A 33 3.02 -8.31 10.91
N ALA A 34 2.95 -7.07 10.44
CA ALA A 34 4.14 -6.28 10.15
C ALA A 34 4.71 -5.60 11.39
N GLU A 35 4.02 -5.76 12.53
CA GLU A 35 4.45 -5.17 13.82
C GLU A 35 4.49 -3.66 13.75
N ILE A 36 3.48 -3.09 13.11
CA ILE A 36 3.29 -1.64 13.03
C ILE A 36 2.01 -1.33 13.78
N THR A 37 2.04 -0.32 14.66
CA THR A 37 0.83 0.04 15.39
C THR A 37 -0.23 0.57 14.43
N ASN A 38 -1.49 0.38 14.81
CA ASN A 38 -2.58 0.82 13.96
C ASN A 38 -2.55 2.31 13.64
N PRO A 39 -2.31 3.21 14.59
CA PRO A 39 -2.24 4.64 14.25
C PRO A 39 -1.14 4.94 13.24
N THR A 40 0.03 4.33 13.42
CA THR A 40 1.13 4.55 12.50
C THR A 40 0.78 4.01 11.11
N PHE A 41 0.26 2.79 11.06
CA PHE A 41 -0.11 2.17 9.79
C PHE A 41 -1.15 3.03 9.06
N SER A 42 -2.12 3.55 9.81
CA SER A 42 -3.15 4.39 9.22
C SER A 42 -2.55 5.63 8.57
N ARG A 43 -1.60 6.27 9.24
CA ARG A 43 -0.96 7.45 8.67
C ARG A 43 -0.24 7.14 7.38
N ARG A 44 0.45 6.00 7.34
CA ARG A 44 1.15 5.59 6.13
C ARG A 44 0.17 5.35 5.00
N MET A 45 -0.92 4.63 5.30
CA MET A 45 -1.88 4.27 4.27
C MET A 45 -2.67 5.46 3.75
N ARG A 46 -2.81 6.50 4.55
CA ARG A 46 -3.50 7.71 4.11
C ARG A 46 -2.58 8.69 3.40
N GLY A 47 -1.28 8.40 3.36
CA GLY A 47 -0.32 9.29 2.74
C GLY A 47 0.01 10.51 3.56
N VAL A 48 -0.33 10.50 4.84
CA VAL A 48 -0.05 11.63 5.74
C VAL A 48 1.41 11.64 6.14
N ALA A 49 2.01 10.48 6.26
CA ALA A 49 3.41 10.35 6.62
C ALA A 49 4.07 9.34 5.71
N PRO A 50 5.33 9.54 5.36
CA PRO A 50 6.01 8.63 4.42
C PRO A 50 6.30 7.29 5.07
N TRP A 51 6.32 6.25 4.24
CA TRP A 51 6.68 4.91 4.67
C TRP A 51 8.17 4.85 4.98
N LEU A 52 8.49 4.21 6.09
CA LEU A 52 9.89 3.93 6.41
C LEU A 52 10.32 2.66 5.69
N THR A 53 11.60 2.58 5.35
CA THR A 53 12.13 1.41 4.66
C THR A 53 11.84 0.12 5.42
N SER A 54 12.00 0.15 6.75
CA SER A 54 11.74 -1.04 7.55
C SER A 54 10.28 -1.45 7.49
N GLU A 55 9.38 -0.49 7.42
CA GLU A 55 7.96 -0.77 7.34
C GLU A 55 7.60 -1.38 5.99
N ILE A 56 8.18 -0.84 4.92
CA ILE A 56 7.96 -1.37 3.58
C ILE A 56 8.42 -2.83 3.53
N THR A 57 9.60 -3.10 4.08
CA THR A 57 10.12 -4.45 4.09
C THR A 57 9.20 -5.40 4.84
N ALA A 58 8.70 -4.96 5.99
CA ALA A 58 7.84 -5.80 6.81
C ALA A 58 6.51 -6.10 6.10
N VAL A 59 5.90 -5.07 5.51
CA VAL A 59 4.62 -5.25 4.81
C VAL A 59 4.82 -6.16 3.60
N CYS A 60 5.90 -5.97 2.87
CA CYS A 60 6.17 -6.81 1.70
C CYS A 60 6.30 -8.28 2.10
N ALA A 61 6.93 -8.54 3.23
CA ALA A 61 7.05 -9.91 3.72
C ALA A 61 5.70 -10.51 4.07
N VAL A 62 4.82 -9.70 4.64
CA VAL A 62 3.51 -10.19 5.05
C VAL A 62 2.64 -10.55 3.85
N VAL A 63 2.64 -9.71 2.81
CA VAL A 63 1.71 -9.92 1.69
C VAL A 63 2.39 -10.41 0.42
N GLY A 64 3.67 -10.75 0.50
CA GLY A 64 4.33 -11.41 -0.61
C GLY A 64 4.65 -10.50 -1.80
N ILE A 65 5.02 -9.25 -1.53
CA ILE A 65 5.42 -8.32 -2.58
C ILE A 65 6.92 -8.47 -2.79
N ARG A 66 7.31 -8.71 -4.03
CA ARG A 66 8.72 -8.87 -4.35
C ARG A 66 9.42 -7.52 -4.41
N ARG A 67 10.74 -7.56 -4.24
CA ARG A 67 11.54 -6.36 -4.24
C ARG A 67 11.34 -5.53 -5.51
N ASP A 68 11.26 -6.19 -6.65
CA ASP A 68 11.11 -5.47 -7.91
C ASP A 68 9.72 -4.93 -8.14
N GLU A 69 8.78 -5.23 -7.22
CA GLU A 69 7.41 -4.73 -7.30
C GLU A 69 7.16 -3.57 -6.35
N ILE A 70 8.12 -3.26 -5.47
CA ILE A 70 7.91 -2.26 -4.42
C ILE A 70 7.48 -0.92 -5.01
N GLY A 71 8.12 -0.50 -6.10
CA GLY A 71 7.79 0.77 -6.71
C GLY A 71 6.34 0.88 -7.13
N ALA A 72 5.80 -0.21 -7.71
CA ALA A 72 4.43 -0.18 -8.18
C ALA A 72 3.44 -0.05 -7.03
N TYR A 73 3.76 -0.63 -5.88
CA TYR A 73 2.84 -0.63 -4.75
C TYR A 73 2.99 0.59 -3.84
N PHE A 74 4.22 1.04 -3.63
CA PHE A 74 4.48 2.09 -2.65
C PHE A 74 4.78 3.45 -3.27
N PHE A 75 5.16 3.49 -4.54
CA PHE A 75 5.55 4.74 -5.21
C PHE A 75 4.94 4.82 -6.59
N PRO A 76 3.60 4.72 -6.69
CA PRO A 76 2.96 4.70 -8.02
C PRO A 76 3.15 6.00 -8.80
N ASP A 77 3.22 7.12 -8.10
CA ASP A 77 3.41 8.41 -8.77
C ASP A 77 4.75 8.47 -9.48
N MET A 78 5.77 7.91 -8.85
CA MET A 78 7.10 7.88 -9.45
C MET A 78 7.10 7.03 -10.71
N ASN A 79 6.39 5.90 -10.65
CA ASN A 79 6.30 5.02 -11.80
C ASN A 79 5.60 5.72 -12.96
N GLU A 80 4.55 6.48 -12.65
CA GLU A 80 3.83 7.21 -13.67
C GLU A 80 4.71 8.26 -14.33
N GLU A 81 5.51 8.94 -13.52
CA GLU A 81 6.41 9.94 -14.05
C GLU A 81 7.41 9.34 -15.00
N GLU A 82 7.90 8.15 -14.67
CA GLU A 82 8.87 7.51 -15.54
C GLU A 82 8.29 7.16 -16.88
N THR A 83 7.03 6.80 -16.91
CA THR A 83 6.40 6.41 -18.15
C THR A 83 6.00 7.62 -18.98
N ALA A 84 5.87 8.73 -18.34
CA ALA A 84 5.51 9.94 -19.06
C ALA A 84 6.70 10.47 -19.82
#